data_71059e62fba37b342934ca77b3be3264
#
_entry.id   71059e62fba37b342934ca77b3be3264
#
_cell.length_a   1.000
_cell.length_b   1.000
_cell.length_c   1.000
_cell.angle_alpha   90.00
_cell.angle_beta   90.00
_cell.angle_gamma   90.00
#
_symmetry.space_group_name_H-M   'P 1'
#
loop_
_entity.id
_entity.type
_entity.pdbx_description
1 polymer ?
#
loop_
_entity_poly.entity_id
_entity_poly.type
_entity_poly.pdbx_seq_one_letter_code
_entity_poly.pdbx_strand_id
1 'polypeptide(L)'
;KLLYPDDTVQHAGVVTGLGGFAGHSHKYARKDASGYMFRLATVQNFSAVTAACLLCPAKIYDEVGGLDEKFEVAFNDVDFCLRVRDAGYRILYTPYAVLYHHESKSRGLDVKGEAKARFDRERARLEQKHTRKGLLCDPYYNPNLTLDREDFSENDVLPKE
;
A
#
# COMPACT_ATOMS: atom_id res chain seq x y z
N LYS A 1 -5.70 -8.37 7.04
CA LYS A 1 -5.81 -8.95 5.67
C LYS A 1 -7.18 -8.65 5.10
N LEU A 2 -7.25 -8.08 3.91
CA LEU A 2 -8.51 -7.92 3.18
C LEU A 2 -8.57 -8.89 2.00
N LEU A 3 -9.76 -9.42 1.77
CA LEU A 3 -10.05 -10.35 0.69
C LEU A 3 -11.05 -9.72 -0.29
N TYR A 4 -10.93 -10.08 -1.55
CA TYR A 4 -12.00 -9.93 -2.53
C TYR A 4 -13.13 -10.93 -2.28
N PRO A 5 -14.33 -10.71 -2.85
CA PRO A 5 -15.45 -11.64 -2.71
C PRO A 5 -15.19 -13.07 -3.24
N ASP A 6 -14.16 -13.25 -4.07
CA ASP A 6 -13.74 -14.53 -4.65
C ASP A 6 -12.68 -15.26 -3.80
N ASP A 7 -12.47 -14.81 -2.55
CA ASP A 7 -11.48 -15.38 -1.64
C ASP A 7 -10.00 -15.14 -2.04
N THR A 8 -9.73 -14.25 -2.98
CA THR A 8 -8.34 -13.83 -3.23
C THR A 8 -7.94 -12.65 -2.36
N VAL A 9 -6.63 -12.49 -2.12
CA VAL A 9 -6.08 -11.38 -1.33
C VAL A 9 -6.29 -10.07 -2.09
N GLN A 10 -6.95 -9.10 -1.44
CA GLN A 10 -7.07 -7.73 -1.92
C GLN A 10 -5.98 -6.85 -1.32
N HIS A 11 -5.73 -6.99 0.00
CA HIS A 11 -4.73 -6.21 0.71
C HIS A 11 -4.02 -7.03 1.78
N ALA A 12 -2.71 -6.96 1.76
CA ALA A 12 -1.82 -7.51 2.78
C ALA A 12 -0.61 -6.59 3.01
N GLY A 13 -0.85 -5.30 3.10
CA GLY A 13 0.16 -4.25 3.17
C GLY A 13 0.40 -3.57 1.83
N VAL A 14 1.03 -2.40 1.88
CA VAL A 14 1.43 -1.61 0.71
C VAL A 14 2.94 -1.52 0.68
N VAL A 15 3.50 -1.80 -0.51
CA VAL A 15 4.92 -1.60 -0.84
C VAL A 15 5.04 -0.30 -1.62
N THR A 16 5.88 0.61 -1.14
CA THR A 16 6.21 1.84 -1.88
C THR A 16 7.18 1.52 -3.03
N GLY A 17 7.03 2.22 -4.15
CA GLY A 17 7.78 1.95 -5.38
C GLY A 17 7.13 0.95 -6.32
N LEU A 18 6.25 0.09 -5.84
CA LEU A 18 5.56 -0.90 -6.65
C LEU A 18 4.68 -0.22 -7.72
N GLY A 19 4.83 -0.61 -8.98
CA GLY A 19 4.16 0.04 -10.11
C GLY A 19 4.58 1.49 -10.33
N GLY A 20 5.75 1.90 -9.81
CA GLY A 20 6.32 3.24 -9.91
C GLY A 20 5.87 4.24 -8.84
N PHE A 21 4.99 3.85 -7.90
CA PHE A 21 4.51 4.72 -6.81
C PHE A 21 4.15 3.98 -5.52
N ALA A 22 3.14 3.14 -5.50
CA ALA A 22 2.77 2.29 -4.37
C ALA A 22 1.75 1.23 -4.81
N GLY A 23 1.91 0.00 -4.37
CA GLY A 23 1.02 -1.10 -4.75
C GLY A 23 0.73 -2.06 -3.59
N HIS A 24 -0.34 -2.83 -3.75
CA HIS A 24 -0.75 -3.82 -2.77
C HIS A 24 0.13 -5.06 -2.84
N SER A 25 0.59 -5.51 -1.69
CA SER A 25 1.37 -6.75 -1.54
C SER A 25 0.49 -7.98 -1.82
N HIS A 26 0.98 -8.94 -2.61
CA HIS A 26 0.36 -10.23 -2.87
C HIS A 26 -1.07 -10.17 -3.41
N LYS A 27 -1.42 -9.13 -4.13
CA LYS A 27 -2.76 -8.97 -4.72
C LYS A 27 -3.12 -10.19 -5.58
N TYR A 28 -4.36 -10.66 -5.47
CA TYR A 28 -4.89 -11.87 -6.13
C TYR A 28 -4.27 -13.21 -5.69
N ALA A 29 -3.37 -13.24 -4.70
CA ALA A 29 -2.94 -14.50 -4.11
C ALA A 29 -4.13 -15.22 -3.43
N ARG A 30 -4.07 -16.54 -3.33
CA ARG A 30 -5.09 -17.31 -2.60
C ARG A 30 -5.10 -16.91 -1.12
N LYS A 31 -6.27 -16.89 -0.48
CA LYS A 31 -6.44 -16.51 0.95
C LYS A 31 -5.59 -17.36 1.92
N ASP A 32 -5.35 -18.61 1.54
CA ASP A 32 -4.60 -19.61 2.32
C ASP A 32 -3.11 -19.68 1.97
N ALA A 33 -2.65 -18.88 1.00
CA ALA A 33 -1.24 -18.81 0.64
C ALA A 33 -0.41 -18.24 1.80
N SER A 34 0.78 -18.78 2.00
CA SER A 34 1.76 -18.24 2.96
C SER A 34 2.43 -16.95 2.48
N GLY A 35 2.45 -16.73 1.15
CA GLY A 35 3.15 -15.62 0.53
C GLY A 35 4.67 -15.75 0.57
N TYR A 36 5.36 -14.79 -0.03
CA TYR A 36 6.82 -14.71 0.00
C TYR A 36 7.32 -14.68 1.45
N MET A 37 8.18 -15.63 1.83
CA MET A 37 8.76 -15.74 3.17
C MET A 37 7.71 -15.66 4.31
N PHE A 38 6.56 -16.30 4.12
CA PHE A 38 5.42 -16.30 5.05
C PHE A 38 4.78 -14.92 5.32
N ARG A 39 4.96 -13.96 4.43
CA ARG A 39 4.46 -12.58 4.62
C ARG A 39 2.93 -12.49 4.71
N LEU A 40 2.18 -13.43 4.17
CA LEU A 40 0.72 -13.48 4.31
C LEU A 40 0.24 -14.14 5.62
N ALA A 41 1.13 -14.81 6.35
CA ALA A 41 0.81 -15.59 7.55
C ALA A 41 1.38 -15.02 8.85
N THR A 42 2.19 -13.94 8.80
CA THR A 42 2.86 -13.36 9.97
C THR A 42 2.57 -11.87 10.11
N VAL A 43 2.65 -11.35 11.33
CA VAL A 43 2.62 -9.90 11.60
C VAL A 43 3.92 -9.28 11.08
N GLN A 44 3.83 -8.19 10.33
CA GLN A 44 4.98 -7.56 9.68
C GLN A 44 4.88 -6.05 9.64
N ASN A 45 6.05 -5.40 9.50
CA ASN A 45 6.11 -4.00 9.14
C ASN A 45 5.90 -3.82 7.64
N PHE A 46 5.17 -2.76 7.28
CA PHE A 46 5.01 -2.28 5.91
C PHE A 46 5.21 -0.77 5.85
N SER A 47 5.45 -0.24 4.67
CA SER A 47 5.53 1.20 4.46
C SER A 47 4.18 1.89 4.59
N ALA A 48 3.11 1.20 4.17
CA ALA A 48 1.74 1.66 4.35
C ALA A 48 0.75 0.49 4.40
N VAL A 49 -0.48 0.79 4.82
CA VAL A 49 -1.67 -0.09 4.75
C VAL A 49 -2.87 0.72 4.29
N THR A 50 -3.88 0.05 3.73
CA THR A 50 -5.09 0.74 3.26
C THR A 50 -5.98 1.20 4.40
N ALA A 51 -6.58 2.37 4.25
CA ALA A 51 -7.60 2.89 5.16
C ALA A 51 -8.94 2.17 5.09
N ALA A 52 -9.14 1.25 4.13
CA ALA A 52 -10.33 0.40 4.10
C ALA A 52 -10.51 -0.41 5.41
N CYS A 53 -9.40 -0.73 6.10
CA CYS A 53 -9.40 -1.24 7.46
C CYS A 53 -8.09 -0.88 8.16
N LEU A 54 -8.08 0.26 8.84
CA LEU A 54 -6.92 0.79 9.55
C LEU A 54 -7.31 1.14 10.99
N LEU A 55 -6.50 0.69 11.94
CA LEU A 55 -6.59 1.08 13.34
C LEU A 55 -5.38 1.95 13.69
N CYS A 56 -5.62 3.14 14.21
CA CYS A 56 -4.59 4.07 14.65
C CYS A 56 -4.98 4.67 16.02
N PRO A 57 -4.04 4.78 16.98
CA PRO A 57 -4.30 5.55 18.20
C PRO A 57 -4.63 7.01 17.86
N ALA A 58 -5.69 7.56 18.46
CA ALA A 58 -6.14 8.92 18.19
C ALA A 58 -5.01 9.96 18.38
N LYS A 59 -4.19 9.80 19.41
CA LYS A 59 -3.02 10.67 19.65
C LYS A 59 -2.07 10.72 18.45
N ILE A 60 -1.78 9.56 17.82
CA ILE A 60 -0.88 9.53 16.65
C ILE A 60 -1.57 10.16 15.44
N TYR A 61 -2.88 9.89 15.25
CA TYR A 61 -3.67 10.49 14.20
C TYR A 61 -3.63 12.04 14.26
N ASP A 62 -3.85 12.58 15.47
CA ASP A 62 -3.82 14.02 15.71
C ASP A 62 -2.40 14.61 15.54
N GLU A 63 -1.38 13.92 16.05
CA GLU A 63 0.03 14.35 15.98
C GLU A 63 0.50 14.54 14.53
N VAL A 64 0.11 13.62 13.63
CA VAL A 64 0.49 13.70 12.21
C VAL A 64 -0.49 14.55 11.38
N GLY A 65 -1.52 15.11 11.98
CA GLY A 65 -2.51 15.98 11.33
C GLY A 65 -3.58 15.24 10.53
N GLY A 66 -3.88 14.00 10.86
CA GLY A 66 -4.96 13.23 10.24
C GLY A 66 -4.73 12.92 8.76
N LEU A 67 -5.81 12.62 8.03
CA LEU A 67 -5.78 12.42 6.57
C LEU A 67 -5.73 13.80 5.86
N ASP A 68 -4.95 13.91 4.80
CA ASP A 68 -4.88 15.12 3.97
C ASP A 68 -6.06 15.13 2.99
N GLU A 69 -7.01 16.05 3.21
CA GLU A 69 -8.23 16.20 2.41
C GLU A 69 -7.98 16.50 0.92
N LYS A 70 -6.74 16.87 0.56
CA LYS A 70 -6.35 17.05 -0.85
C LYS A 70 -6.14 15.75 -1.61
N PHE A 71 -6.16 14.61 -0.91
CA PHE A 71 -6.29 13.28 -1.48
C PHE A 71 -7.74 12.83 -1.33
N GLU A 72 -8.56 13.12 -2.33
CA GLU A 72 -10.01 12.87 -2.27
C GLU A 72 -10.34 11.38 -2.26
N VAL A 73 -9.51 10.56 -2.93
CA VAL A 73 -9.77 9.15 -3.17
C VAL A 73 -8.54 8.28 -3.07
N ALA A 74 -7.51 8.51 -3.90
CA ALA A 74 -6.32 7.69 -3.96
C ALA A 74 -5.22 8.22 -3.04
N PHE A 75 -4.40 7.31 -2.52
CA PHE A 75 -3.16 7.62 -1.78
C PHE A 75 -3.31 8.39 -0.46
N ASN A 76 -4.52 8.70 0.01
CA ASN A 76 -4.74 9.34 1.31
C ASN A 76 -4.19 8.48 2.47
N ASP A 77 -4.35 7.17 2.38
CA ASP A 77 -3.83 6.18 3.32
C ASP A 77 -2.31 6.01 3.20
N VAL A 78 -1.78 6.01 1.99
CA VAL A 78 -0.32 5.95 1.77
C VAL A 78 0.36 7.19 2.33
N ASP A 79 -0.15 8.40 2.01
CA ASP A 79 0.34 9.67 2.56
C ASP A 79 0.31 9.67 4.10
N PHE A 80 -0.81 9.26 4.67
CA PHE A 80 -0.98 9.18 6.13
C PHE A 80 0.05 8.24 6.75
N CYS A 81 0.18 7.01 6.24
CA CYS A 81 1.13 6.03 6.74
C CYS A 81 2.58 6.50 6.62
N LEU A 82 2.95 7.18 5.54
CA LEU A 82 4.29 7.74 5.39
C LEU A 82 4.56 8.82 6.44
N ARG A 83 3.62 9.72 6.73
CA ARG A 83 3.76 10.72 7.80
C ARG A 83 3.86 10.09 9.19
N VAL A 84 3.07 9.04 9.46
CA VAL A 84 3.15 8.26 10.71
C VAL A 84 4.53 7.63 10.87
N ARG A 85 5.07 7.08 9.77
CA ARG A 85 6.41 6.49 9.75
C ARG A 85 7.51 7.54 9.94
N ASP A 86 7.38 8.70 9.30
CA ASP A 86 8.34 9.83 9.44
C ASP A 86 8.35 10.40 10.86
N ALA A 87 7.23 10.30 11.59
CA ALA A 87 7.13 10.60 13.02
C ALA A 87 7.74 9.50 13.94
N GLY A 88 8.35 8.46 13.36
CA GLY A 88 9.05 7.39 14.09
C GLY A 88 8.19 6.20 14.51
N TYR A 89 6.94 6.13 14.09
CA TYR A 89 6.04 5.01 14.37
C TYR A 89 6.15 3.90 13.32
N ARG A 90 5.64 2.73 13.67
CA ARG A 90 5.62 1.55 12.77
C ARG A 90 4.22 1.31 12.22
N ILE A 91 4.16 0.96 10.96
CA ILE A 91 2.94 0.48 10.31
C ILE A 91 2.98 -1.04 10.31
N LEU A 92 1.96 -1.66 10.89
CA LEU A 92 1.86 -3.11 11.02
C LEU A 92 0.72 -3.68 10.19
N TYR A 93 1.02 -4.74 9.48
CA TYR A 93 0.02 -5.65 8.92
C TYR A 93 -0.18 -6.83 9.86
N THR A 94 -1.43 -7.25 10.06
CA THR A 94 -1.79 -8.49 10.77
C THR A 94 -2.60 -9.42 9.88
N PRO A 95 -2.23 -10.72 9.77
CA PRO A 95 -3.00 -11.70 9.03
C PRO A 95 -4.22 -12.23 9.81
N TYR A 96 -4.32 -11.94 11.11
CA TYR A 96 -5.33 -12.53 12.01
C TYR A 96 -6.68 -11.83 11.94
N ALA A 97 -6.72 -10.55 11.57
CA ALA A 97 -7.94 -9.83 11.24
C ALA A 97 -8.22 -9.99 9.73
N VAL A 98 -9.19 -10.83 9.38
CA VAL A 98 -9.54 -11.12 7.98
C VAL A 98 -10.94 -10.61 7.69
N LEU A 99 -11.06 -9.73 6.69
CA LEU A 99 -12.33 -9.12 6.27
C LEU A 99 -12.45 -9.15 4.76
N TYR A 100 -13.69 -9.08 4.26
CA TYR A 100 -13.97 -8.88 2.83
C TYR A 100 -14.14 -7.41 2.51
N HIS A 101 -13.45 -6.93 1.49
CA HIS A 101 -13.56 -5.58 0.97
C HIS A 101 -14.11 -5.61 -0.45
N HIS A 102 -15.33 -5.12 -0.62
CA HIS A 102 -16.02 -5.04 -1.91
C HIS A 102 -15.58 -3.79 -2.68
N GLU A 103 -14.29 -3.75 -3.06
CA GLU A 103 -13.68 -2.63 -3.77
C GLU A 103 -14.45 -2.28 -5.03
N SER A 104 -14.54 -0.98 -5.32
CA SER A 104 -15.11 -0.42 -6.55
C SER A 104 -16.60 -0.72 -6.84
N LYS A 105 -17.34 -1.39 -5.95
CA LYS A 105 -18.77 -1.66 -6.15
C LYS A 105 -19.61 -0.40 -6.28
N SER A 106 -19.23 0.66 -5.55
CA SER A 106 -19.99 1.91 -5.51
C SER A 106 -19.46 2.99 -6.46
N ARG A 107 -18.21 2.90 -6.92
CA ARG A 107 -17.53 4.00 -7.63
C ARG A 107 -16.94 3.61 -8.99
N GLY A 108 -16.70 2.33 -9.27
CA GLY A 108 -15.97 1.87 -10.45
C GLY A 108 -14.46 2.08 -10.38
N LEU A 109 -13.77 1.79 -11.48
CA LEU A 109 -12.32 1.92 -11.59
C LEU A 109 -11.90 3.31 -12.12
N ASP A 110 -10.83 3.89 -11.59
CA ASP A 110 -10.27 5.20 -11.98
C ASP A 110 -9.44 5.10 -13.29
N VAL A 111 -10.01 4.50 -14.34
CA VAL A 111 -9.29 4.19 -15.59
C VAL A 111 -9.58 5.14 -16.76
N LYS A 112 -10.63 5.98 -16.66
CA LYS A 112 -11.05 6.87 -17.76
C LYS A 112 -11.60 8.20 -17.25
N GLY A 113 -11.57 9.22 -18.11
CA GLY A 113 -12.20 10.51 -17.90
C GLY A 113 -11.70 11.26 -16.68
N GLU A 114 -12.60 11.90 -15.97
CA GLU A 114 -12.30 12.74 -14.81
C GLU A 114 -11.72 11.94 -13.63
N ALA A 115 -12.12 10.69 -13.44
CA ALA A 115 -11.58 9.80 -12.43
C ALA A 115 -10.09 9.53 -12.63
N LYS A 116 -9.68 9.29 -13.88
CA LYS A 116 -8.26 9.16 -14.23
C LYS A 116 -7.49 10.46 -14.01
N ALA A 117 -8.04 11.58 -14.44
CA ALA A 117 -7.38 12.89 -14.25
C ALA A 117 -7.20 13.22 -12.75
N ARG A 118 -8.18 12.90 -11.91
CA ARG A 118 -8.05 13.00 -10.44
C ARG A 118 -6.93 12.10 -9.93
N PHE A 119 -6.93 10.82 -10.28
CA PHE A 119 -5.90 9.87 -9.87
C PHE A 119 -4.49 10.36 -10.24
N ASP A 120 -4.31 10.87 -11.47
CA ASP A 120 -3.03 11.41 -11.93
C ASP A 120 -2.60 12.65 -11.13
N ARG A 121 -3.54 13.54 -10.75
CA ARG A 121 -3.27 14.70 -9.86
C ARG A 121 -2.87 14.25 -8.45
N GLU A 122 -3.58 13.30 -7.87
CA GLU A 122 -3.30 12.78 -6.52
C GLU A 122 -1.96 12.06 -6.48
N ARG A 123 -1.64 11.30 -7.53
CA ARG A 123 -0.32 10.67 -7.71
C ARG A 123 0.81 11.71 -7.76
N ALA A 124 0.68 12.72 -8.62
CA ALA A 124 1.68 13.79 -8.73
C ALA A 124 1.86 14.53 -7.38
N ARG A 125 0.77 14.72 -6.63
CA ARG A 125 0.82 15.29 -5.29
C ARG A 125 1.57 14.41 -4.30
N LEU A 126 1.35 13.09 -4.32
CA LEU A 126 2.08 12.15 -3.47
C LEU A 126 3.59 12.19 -3.77
N GLU A 127 3.96 12.17 -5.06
CA GLU A 127 5.35 12.28 -5.52
C GLU A 127 6.02 13.60 -5.11
N GLN A 128 5.28 14.69 -5.11
CA GLN A 128 5.77 16.01 -4.70
C GLN A 128 5.94 16.11 -3.18
N LYS A 129 5.01 15.55 -2.41
CA LYS A 129 4.99 15.62 -0.94
C LYS A 129 6.03 14.69 -0.31
N HIS A 130 6.15 13.50 -0.84
CA HIS A 130 7.13 12.50 -0.42
C HIS A 130 8.18 12.36 -1.51
N THR A 131 9.43 12.69 -1.20
CA THR A 131 10.48 12.67 -2.22
C THR A 131 10.48 11.36 -2.98
N ARG A 132 10.75 11.42 -4.28
CA ARG A 132 10.80 10.22 -5.15
C ARG A 132 11.67 9.11 -4.56
N LYS A 133 12.80 9.46 -3.91
CA LYS A 133 13.66 8.50 -3.21
C LYS A 133 12.94 7.82 -2.04
N GLY A 134 12.14 8.54 -1.25
CA GLY A 134 11.37 7.99 -0.14
C GLY A 134 10.22 7.07 -0.61
N LEU A 135 9.64 7.34 -1.80
CA LEU A 135 8.60 6.50 -2.39
C LEU A 135 9.15 5.27 -3.12
N LEU A 136 10.37 5.33 -3.67
CA LEU A 136 10.94 4.24 -4.47
C LEU A 136 11.87 3.31 -3.67
N CYS A 137 12.15 3.62 -2.40
CA CYS A 137 13.01 2.84 -1.53
C CYS A 137 12.22 2.38 -0.30
N ASP A 138 11.45 1.30 -0.46
CA ASP A 138 10.72 0.69 0.66
C ASP A 138 11.68 -0.04 1.59
N PRO A 139 11.83 0.38 2.87
CA PRO A 139 12.77 -0.26 3.80
C PRO A 139 12.35 -1.67 4.23
N TYR A 140 11.11 -2.08 3.92
CA TYR A 140 10.55 -3.40 4.25
C TYR A 140 10.43 -4.31 3.02
N TYR A 141 10.96 -3.88 1.87
CA TYR A 141 10.97 -4.65 0.62
C TYR A 141 12.40 -5.02 0.23
N ASN A 142 12.60 -6.28 -0.19
CA ASN A 142 13.92 -6.74 -0.62
C ASN A 142 14.29 -6.09 -1.96
N PRO A 143 15.42 -5.36 -2.06
CA PRO A 143 15.81 -4.65 -3.29
C PRO A 143 16.14 -5.58 -4.47
N ASN A 144 16.33 -6.88 -4.24
CA ASN A 144 16.54 -7.87 -5.30
C ASN A 144 15.22 -8.36 -5.94
N LEU A 145 14.07 -7.95 -5.41
CA LEU A 145 12.77 -8.27 -5.97
C LEU A 145 12.28 -7.16 -6.90
N THR A 146 11.51 -7.55 -7.92
CA THR A 146 10.95 -6.58 -8.86
C THR A 146 9.89 -5.69 -8.22
N LEU A 147 9.87 -4.43 -8.63
CA LEU A 147 8.81 -3.48 -8.31
C LEU A 147 7.75 -3.37 -9.44
N ASP A 148 7.88 -4.17 -10.49
CA ASP A 148 6.95 -4.16 -11.63
C ASP A 148 5.76 -5.09 -11.42
N ARG A 149 5.87 -6.06 -10.50
CA ARG A 149 4.85 -7.07 -10.20
C ARG A 149 4.58 -7.17 -8.69
N GLU A 150 3.35 -7.49 -8.33
CA GLU A 150 2.86 -7.57 -6.95
C GLU A 150 3.11 -8.95 -6.28
N ASP A 151 3.86 -9.84 -6.94
CA ASP A 151 4.05 -11.25 -6.59
C ASP A 151 5.37 -11.56 -5.87
N PHE A 152 6.21 -10.57 -5.60
CA PHE A 152 7.54 -10.74 -4.99
C PHE A 152 8.49 -11.60 -5.81
N SER A 153 8.34 -11.65 -7.13
CA SER A 153 9.29 -12.31 -8.01
C SER A 153 10.65 -11.58 -8.05
N GLU A 154 11.68 -12.30 -8.43
CA GLU A 154 13.02 -11.74 -8.56
C GLU A 154 13.08 -10.66 -9.65
N ASN A 155 14.01 -9.73 -9.48
CA ASN A 155 14.28 -8.72 -10.48
C ASN A 155 15.09 -9.35 -11.62
N ASP A 156 14.61 -9.23 -12.85
CA ASP A 156 15.29 -9.77 -14.05
C ASP A 156 16.61 -9.02 -14.36
N VAL A 157 16.84 -7.90 -13.72
CA VAL A 157 18.07 -7.10 -13.84
C VAL A 157 18.72 -7.02 -12.46
N LEU A 158 19.78 -7.79 -12.25
CA LEU A 158 20.60 -7.65 -11.05
C LEU A 158 21.08 -6.20 -10.91
N PRO A 159 21.04 -5.61 -9.70
CA PRO A 159 21.61 -4.30 -9.47
C PRO A 159 23.06 -4.28 -9.98
N LYS A 160 23.41 -3.31 -10.81
CA LYS A 160 24.81 -3.07 -11.12
C LYS A 160 25.49 -2.62 -9.84
N GLU A 161 26.55 -3.34 -9.43
CA GLU A 161 27.43 -2.98 -8.33
C GLU A 161 27.96 -1.54 -8.43
#